data_3096ffef350c44b0d978736531ea4a3f
#
_entry.id   3096ffef350c44b0d978736531ea4a3f
#
_cell.length_a   1.000
_cell.length_b   1.000
_cell.length_c   1.000
_cell.angle_alpha   90.00
_cell.angle_beta   90.00
_cell.angle_gamma   90.00
#
_symmetry.space_group_name_H-M   'P 1'
#
loop_
_entity.id
_entity.type
_entity.pdbx_description
1 polymer ?
#
loop_
_entity_poly.entity_id
_entity_poly.type
_entity_poly.pdbx_seq_one_letter_code
_entity_poly.pdbx_strand_id
1 'polypeptide(L)'
;MEVEHSGPDVIHMEGEPAPLQNEQPQPLRRSGRQPVKPKRLDSSDSAYESPSKKSKAANTSPGRQRNPKRKVSQQCELAGHLPANLLEEALKPLDTNDIEEWEGWVELESDPAFFNIILRDLGVENVKAQELFTVEQEFMDLLPKPVFGLIFLFEYLPEEDETEDEENPSGIWFANQTTNNACATVALLNIVMNAPGVRLGETLKEFKESTKDLSTALRGHRLSSNPYIRRIHNSLTRRMDHLNADLALENEASEAASKKSKTRYTNKGGKRAQTRKKLKESEYGFHFVAYVPADGYVWELDGLKTKPHRLGPLESEDWTTVARPYIEARMLQYEGTQLSFNLLALCQSPLAVHSQAIAGALASLQCFQNALRSRPSFSNLEISQKDNSNLSDASLLSEFQLTNATIETAEVPQSLREQIEQPSISVEEAHSLFEKLTLEVKSTMGEYRSEMIALAEDEHRVQGRKKDYAPALHKWVTKLAEKGALEELIKIS
;
A
#
# COMPACT_ATOMS: atom_id res chain seq x y z
N MET A 1 -20.20 74.66 35.26
CA MET A 1 -19.00 73.84 35.44
C MET A 1 -18.95 72.92 34.25
N GLU A 2 -18.06 73.34 33.38
CA GLU A 2 -17.75 72.67 32.08
C GLU A 2 -16.98 71.39 32.37
N VAL A 3 -17.26 70.32 31.61
CA VAL A 3 -16.32 69.26 31.41
C VAL A 3 -16.44 68.83 29.93
N GLU A 4 -15.30 68.91 29.25
CA GLU A 4 -15.05 68.78 27.85
C GLU A 4 -15.27 67.38 27.31
N HIS A 5 -15.71 67.35 26.03
CA HIS A 5 -15.68 66.19 25.14
C HIS A 5 -14.28 65.98 24.58
N SER A 6 -13.79 64.74 24.62
CA SER A 6 -12.74 64.30 23.71
C SER A 6 -13.17 62.98 23.07
N GLY A 7 -13.44 63.04 21.76
CA GLY A 7 -13.72 61.90 20.94
C GLY A 7 -12.42 61.23 20.44
N PRO A 8 -12.46 59.96 20.03
CA PRO A 8 -11.31 59.28 19.50
C PRO A 8 -11.05 59.51 18.03
N ASP A 9 -9.79 59.66 17.69
CA ASP A 9 -9.22 59.87 16.35
C ASP A 9 -9.54 58.72 15.38
N VAL A 10 -9.96 59.14 14.19
CA VAL A 10 -10.11 58.32 13.01
C VAL A 10 -8.75 58.28 12.30
N ILE A 11 -8.12 57.13 12.28
CA ILE A 11 -6.95 56.86 11.44
C ILE A 11 -7.43 56.27 10.11
N HIS A 12 -7.39 57.12 9.07
CA HIS A 12 -7.46 56.66 7.69
C HIS A 12 -6.13 55.98 7.33
N MET A 13 -6.22 54.72 6.94
CA MET A 13 -5.13 54.06 6.19
C MET A 13 -5.77 53.55 4.89
N GLU A 14 -5.57 54.29 3.85
CA GLU A 14 -5.71 53.82 2.48
C GLU A 14 -4.53 52.91 2.17
N GLY A 15 -4.81 51.66 1.83
CA GLY A 15 -3.86 50.70 1.31
C GLY A 15 -4.54 49.94 0.19
N GLU A 16 -4.18 50.25 -1.04
CA GLU A 16 -4.59 49.48 -2.23
C GLU A 16 -4.19 48.00 -2.10
N PRO A 17 -5.04 47.04 -2.51
CA PRO A 17 -4.67 45.64 -2.56
C PRO A 17 -3.74 45.40 -3.75
N ALA A 18 -2.56 44.87 -3.47
CA ALA A 18 -1.63 44.36 -4.46
C ALA A 18 -2.25 43.17 -5.24
N PRO A 19 -1.92 43.00 -6.54
CA PRO A 19 -2.51 41.96 -7.37
C PRO A 19 -2.05 40.56 -6.91
N LEU A 20 -3.02 39.67 -6.78
CA LEU A 20 -2.84 38.25 -6.52
C LEU A 20 -1.93 37.65 -7.58
N GLN A 21 -0.73 37.23 -7.19
CA GLN A 21 0.14 36.41 -8.01
C GLN A 21 -0.49 35.04 -8.17
N ASN A 22 -0.65 34.65 -9.42
CA ASN A 22 -1.13 33.35 -9.86
C ASN A 22 -0.12 32.27 -9.43
N GLU A 23 -0.34 31.62 -8.29
CA GLU A 23 0.41 30.43 -7.90
C GLU A 23 -0.02 29.26 -8.80
N GLN A 24 0.87 28.90 -9.69
CA GLN A 24 0.76 27.66 -10.45
C GLN A 24 0.82 26.47 -9.47
N PRO A 25 -0.03 25.46 -9.64
CA PRO A 25 0.03 24.27 -8.80
C PRO A 25 1.40 23.57 -8.97
N GLN A 26 2.11 23.38 -7.88
CA GLN A 26 3.35 22.62 -7.87
C GLN A 26 3.07 21.16 -8.23
N PRO A 27 3.87 20.56 -9.12
CA PRO A 27 3.68 19.17 -9.49
C PRO A 27 3.99 18.26 -8.31
N LEU A 28 3.07 17.34 -8.04
CA LEU A 28 3.22 16.22 -7.09
C LEU A 28 4.56 15.52 -7.30
N ARG A 29 5.31 15.33 -6.22
CA ARG A 29 6.57 14.61 -6.20
C ARG A 29 6.36 13.18 -6.71
N ARG A 30 6.72 12.94 -7.96
CA ARG A 30 6.96 11.59 -8.46
C ARG A 30 8.19 11.05 -7.72
N SER A 31 8.11 9.82 -7.24
CA SER A 31 9.26 9.04 -6.81
C SER A 31 10.20 8.89 -8.01
N GLY A 32 11.17 9.79 -8.10
CA GLY A 32 12.08 9.83 -9.24
C GLY A 32 13.25 8.90 -8.98
N ARG A 33 13.29 7.78 -9.69
CA ARG A 33 14.55 7.15 -10.00
C ARG A 33 15.36 8.14 -10.83
N GLN A 34 16.36 8.78 -10.23
CA GLN A 34 17.38 9.52 -10.98
C GLN A 34 18.44 8.53 -11.46
N PRO A 35 18.80 8.52 -12.76
CA PRO A 35 19.89 7.69 -13.24
C PRO A 35 21.22 8.21 -12.68
N VAL A 36 21.97 7.32 -12.04
CA VAL A 36 23.32 7.59 -11.55
C VAL A 36 24.25 7.79 -12.75
N LYS A 37 24.87 8.97 -12.85
CA LYS A 37 25.92 9.25 -13.85
C LYS A 37 27.15 8.40 -13.56
N PRO A 38 27.75 7.70 -14.54
CA PRO A 38 29.03 7.03 -14.34
C PRO A 38 30.14 8.05 -14.13
N LYS A 39 30.93 7.90 -13.04
CA LYS A 39 32.13 8.68 -12.79
C LYS A 39 33.19 8.37 -13.87
N ARG A 40 33.59 9.38 -14.63
CA ARG A 40 34.80 9.32 -15.45
C ARG A 40 36.02 9.17 -14.55
N LEU A 41 36.83 8.14 -14.78
CA LEU A 41 38.18 8.04 -14.27
C LEU A 41 39.05 8.95 -15.14
N ASP A 42 39.53 10.04 -14.54
CA ASP A 42 40.61 10.82 -15.12
C ASP A 42 41.91 10.04 -14.99
N SER A 43 42.52 9.79 -16.15
CA SER A 43 43.89 9.33 -16.27
C SER A 43 44.84 10.51 -16.07
N SER A 44 45.58 10.53 -14.97
CA SER A 44 46.75 11.38 -14.85
C SER A 44 48.02 10.51 -14.80
N ASP A 45 48.84 10.74 -15.78
CA ASP A 45 50.21 10.23 -15.92
C ASP A 45 51.06 10.42 -14.66
N SER A 46 51.79 9.40 -14.26
CA SER A 46 53.11 9.60 -13.70
C SER A 46 54.02 8.43 -14.05
N ALA A 47 55.00 8.76 -14.82
CA ALA A 47 56.12 7.93 -15.21
C ALA A 47 56.94 7.50 -13.99
N TYR A 48 57.29 6.20 -13.90
CA TYR A 48 58.48 5.76 -13.19
C TYR A 48 59.22 4.69 -13.99
N GLU A 49 60.51 4.97 -14.19
CA GLU A 49 61.49 4.22 -14.98
C GLU A 49 61.78 2.83 -14.37
N SER A 50 62.10 1.93 -15.29
CA SER A 50 62.65 0.59 -15.03
C SER A 50 64.13 0.61 -14.70
N PRO A 51 64.66 -0.41 -14.02
CA PRO A 51 66.02 -0.86 -14.33
C PRO A 51 66.00 -2.27 -14.93
N SER A 52 66.78 -2.35 -16.00
CA SER A 52 67.15 -3.55 -16.73
C SER A 52 67.93 -4.55 -15.92
N LYS A 53 67.70 -5.86 -16.08
CA LYS A 53 68.75 -6.88 -15.99
C LYS A 53 68.45 -8.15 -16.77
N LYS A 54 69.29 -8.36 -17.78
CA LYS A 54 69.99 -9.58 -18.24
C LYS A 54 69.25 -10.86 -18.56
N SER A 55 69.42 -11.19 -19.82
CA SER A 55 69.30 -12.44 -20.54
C SER A 55 69.79 -13.68 -19.82
N LYS A 56 69.07 -14.81 -19.85
CA LYS A 56 69.62 -16.18 -20.00
C LYS A 56 68.63 -17.12 -20.69
N ALA A 57 69.13 -17.64 -21.80
CA ALA A 57 69.01 -18.98 -22.38
C ALA A 57 67.65 -19.71 -22.47
N ALA A 58 67.39 -20.10 -23.68
CA ALA A 58 66.37 -20.99 -24.20
C ALA A 58 66.27 -22.34 -23.48
N ASN A 59 65.03 -22.74 -23.23
CA ASN A 59 64.65 -24.15 -23.22
C ASN A 59 63.32 -24.32 -23.88
N THR A 60 63.31 -25.00 -24.97
CA THR A 60 62.16 -25.44 -25.79
C THR A 60 61.32 -26.44 -25.00
N SER A 61 60.05 -26.14 -24.76
CA SER A 61 59.02 -27.08 -24.37
C SER A 61 57.75 -26.91 -25.23
N PRO A 62 57.05 -27.99 -25.54
CA PRO A 62 56.09 -28.05 -26.65
C PRO A 62 54.82 -27.27 -26.39
N GLY A 63 54.26 -26.76 -27.46
CA GLY A 63 53.17 -25.81 -27.53
C GLY A 63 51.97 -26.12 -26.64
N ARG A 64 51.67 -25.19 -25.74
CA ARG A 64 50.35 -25.06 -25.13
C ARG A 64 49.38 -24.62 -26.24
N GLN A 65 48.51 -25.52 -26.69
CA GLN A 65 47.33 -25.20 -27.47
C GLN A 65 46.55 -24.11 -26.69
N ARG A 66 46.40 -22.93 -27.29
CA ARG A 66 45.47 -21.90 -26.83
C ARG A 66 44.08 -22.51 -26.93
N ASN A 67 43.40 -22.58 -25.77
CA ASN A 67 41.98 -22.90 -25.74
C ASN A 67 41.22 -22.04 -26.76
N PRO A 68 40.42 -22.63 -27.62
CA PRO A 68 39.63 -21.85 -28.58
C PRO A 68 38.75 -20.90 -27.78
N LYS A 69 38.77 -19.62 -28.22
CA LYS A 69 37.83 -18.62 -27.68
C LYS A 69 36.44 -19.22 -27.83
N ARG A 70 35.72 -19.43 -26.73
CA ARG A 70 34.32 -19.81 -26.73
C ARG A 70 33.59 -18.92 -27.70
N LYS A 71 33.04 -19.47 -28.74
CA LYS A 71 32.17 -18.77 -29.68
C LYS A 71 30.97 -18.25 -28.90
N VAL A 72 30.63 -17.01 -29.12
CA VAL A 72 29.48 -16.28 -28.57
C VAL A 72 28.14 -17.00 -28.87
N SER A 73 28.15 -18.01 -29.75
CA SER A 73 26.97 -18.77 -30.16
C SER A 73 26.42 -19.81 -29.14
N GLN A 74 27.10 -20.02 -27.97
CA GLN A 74 26.57 -20.92 -26.94
C GLN A 74 25.84 -20.20 -25.81
N GLN A 75 25.79 -18.88 -25.84
CA GLN A 75 24.95 -18.10 -24.93
C GLN A 75 23.51 -17.88 -25.45
N CYS A 76 23.28 -18.16 -26.74
CA CYS A 76 21.94 -18.01 -27.33
C CYS A 76 21.03 -19.27 -27.24
N GLU A 77 21.54 -20.42 -26.79
CA GLU A 77 20.68 -21.63 -26.70
C GLU A 77 19.84 -21.71 -25.42
N LEU A 78 20.07 -20.82 -24.42
CA LEU A 78 19.22 -20.69 -23.24
C LEU A 78 18.15 -19.58 -23.37
N ALA A 79 18.22 -18.78 -24.43
CA ALA A 79 17.21 -17.77 -24.76
C ALA A 79 16.00 -18.37 -25.53
N GLY A 80 15.78 -19.68 -25.41
CA GLY A 80 14.78 -20.41 -26.19
C GLY A 80 13.33 -20.20 -25.79
N HIS A 81 13.03 -19.31 -24.85
CA HIS A 81 11.66 -19.04 -24.40
C HIS A 81 11.18 -17.60 -24.56
N LEU A 82 12.07 -16.68 -24.94
CA LEU A 82 11.59 -15.35 -25.29
C LEU A 82 10.89 -15.39 -26.66
N PRO A 83 9.68 -14.84 -26.79
CA PRO A 83 8.99 -14.80 -28.08
C PRO A 83 9.85 -14.10 -29.12
N ALA A 84 9.88 -14.65 -30.34
CA ALA A 84 10.64 -14.06 -31.45
C ALA A 84 10.25 -12.62 -31.75
N ASN A 85 9.04 -12.20 -31.31
CA ASN A 85 8.44 -10.89 -31.47
C ASN A 85 8.25 -10.19 -30.13
N LEU A 86 9.27 -10.20 -29.26
CA LEU A 86 9.18 -9.59 -27.92
C LEU A 86 8.63 -8.16 -27.94
N LEU A 87 8.99 -7.35 -28.94
CA LEU A 87 8.48 -6.00 -29.10
C LEU A 87 6.99 -5.97 -29.42
N GLU A 88 6.50 -6.86 -30.28
CA GLU A 88 5.07 -6.94 -30.60
C GLU A 88 4.27 -7.39 -29.40
N GLU A 89 4.76 -8.37 -28.64
CA GLU A 89 4.16 -8.81 -27.38
C GLU A 89 4.17 -7.69 -26.32
N ALA A 90 5.26 -6.95 -26.20
CA ALA A 90 5.37 -5.83 -25.27
C ALA A 90 4.39 -4.67 -25.59
N LEU A 91 4.02 -4.52 -26.87
CA LEU A 91 3.10 -3.47 -27.33
C LEU A 91 1.64 -3.96 -27.45
N LYS A 92 1.39 -5.24 -27.27
CA LYS A 92 0.04 -5.81 -27.27
C LYS A 92 -0.70 -5.39 -26.00
N PRO A 93 -1.96 -4.91 -26.10
CA PRO A 93 -2.75 -4.62 -24.90
C PRO A 93 -2.98 -5.91 -24.09
N LEU A 94 -2.97 -5.77 -22.76
CA LEU A 94 -3.29 -6.86 -21.85
C LEU A 94 -4.81 -7.04 -21.82
N ASP A 95 -5.28 -8.26 -22.08
CA ASP A 95 -6.69 -8.59 -21.97
C ASP A 95 -7.01 -9.40 -20.70
N THR A 96 -8.29 -9.65 -20.45
CA THR A 96 -8.73 -10.36 -19.25
C THR A 96 -8.26 -11.81 -19.22
N ASN A 97 -8.22 -12.48 -20.39
CA ASN A 97 -7.77 -13.87 -20.50
C ASN A 97 -6.26 -13.95 -20.22
N ASP A 98 -5.47 -12.98 -20.72
CA ASP A 98 -4.04 -12.90 -20.43
C ASP A 98 -3.77 -12.86 -18.90
N ILE A 99 -4.59 -12.11 -18.15
CA ILE A 99 -4.48 -12.00 -16.68
C ILE A 99 -4.90 -13.31 -16.00
N GLU A 100 -5.94 -13.97 -16.48
CA GLU A 100 -6.48 -15.19 -15.88
C GLU A 100 -5.56 -16.39 -16.11
N GLU A 101 -5.00 -16.52 -17.32
CA GLU A 101 -4.14 -17.63 -17.73
C GLU A 101 -2.71 -17.49 -17.19
N TRP A 102 -2.25 -16.26 -16.93
CA TRP A 102 -0.89 -16.06 -16.44
C TRP A 102 -0.73 -16.49 -14.99
N GLU A 103 0.19 -17.41 -14.73
CA GLU A 103 0.39 -18.01 -13.40
C GLU A 103 1.36 -17.24 -12.50
N GLY A 104 2.02 -16.20 -13.01
CA GLY A 104 2.94 -15.37 -12.26
C GLY A 104 2.24 -14.37 -11.33
N TRP A 105 3.04 -13.64 -10.57
CA TRP A 105 2.66 -12.55 -9.69
C TRP A 105 3.51 -11.34 -10.02
N VAL A 106 2.93 -10.17 -10.12
CA VAL A 106 3.65 -8.92 -10.37
C VAL A 106 3.95 -8.20 -9.06
N GLU A 107 5.02 -7.41 -9.05
CA GLU A 107 5.32 -6.54 -7.92
C GLU A 107 4.28 -5.41 -7.84
N LEU A 108 3.69 -5.21 -6.67
CA LEU A 108 2.73 -4.13 -6.41
C LEU A 108 3.42 -2.91 -5.79
N GLU A 109 2.96 -1.74 -6.20
CA GLU A 109 3.33 -0.48 -5.58
C GLU A 109 2.65 -0.33 -4.21
N SER A 110 3.27 0.40 -3.28
CA SER A 110 2.73 0.63 -1.92
C SER A 110 1.69 1.75 -1.83
N ASP A 111 0.99 2.04 -2.91
CA ASP A 111 -0.08 3.04 -2.92
C ASP A 111 -1.34 2.49 -2.21
N PRO A 112 -1.90 3.17 -1.19
CA PRO A 112 -3.13 2.75 -0.50
C PRO A 112 -4.29 2.43 -1.43
N ALA A 113 -4.41 3.15 -2.56
CA ALA A 113 -5.48 2.93 -3.53
C ALA A 113 -5.48 1.50 -4.09
N PHE A 114 -4.29 0.90 -4.30
CA PHE A 114 -4.19 -0.49 -4.76
C PHE A 114 -4.69 -1.46 -3.71
N PHE A 115 -4.29 -1.26 -2.45
CA PHE A 115 -4.73 -2.08 -1.34
C PHE A 115 -6.24 -1.97 -1.12
N ASN A 116 -6.82 -0.78 -1.24
CA ASN A 116 -8.26 -0.56 -1.12
C ASN A 116 -9.05 -1.30 -2.21
N ILE A 117 -8.55 -1.29 -3.45
CA ILE A 117 -9.20 -2.03 -4.55
C ILE A 117 -9.04 -3.53 -4.37
N ILE A 118 -7.87 -4.02 -3.97
CA ILE A 118 -7.66 -5.44 -3.67
C ILE A 118 -8.58 -5.89 -2.55
N LEU A 119 -8.70 -5.15 -1.45
CA LEU A 119 -9.61 -5.44 -0.34
C LEU A 119 -11.06 -5.54 -0.83
N ARG A 120 -11.53 -4.55 -1.58
CA ARG A 120 -12.87 -4.52 -2.16
C ARG A 120 -13.12 -5.73 -3.06
N ASP A 121 -12.23 -6.01 -3.99
CA ASP A 121 -12.39 -7.06 -5.00
C ASP A 121 -12.24 -8.46 -4.38
N LEU A 122 -11.53 -8.59 -3.25
CA LEU A 122 -11.52 -9.79 -2.41
C LEU A 122 -12.80 -9.94 -1.56
N GLY A 123 -13.68 -8.94 -1.55
CA GLY A 123 -14.91 -8.94 -0.76
C GLY A 123 -14.69 -8.63 0.72
N VAL A 124 -13.58 -7.98 1.08
CA VAL A 124 -13.31 -7.52 2.44
C VAL A 124 -14.06 -6.22 2.67
N GLU A 125 -14.92 -6.21 3.67
CA GLU A 125 -15.73 -5.05 4.04
C GLU A 125 -15.21 -4.43 5.34
N ASN A 126 -15.54 -3.16 5.56
CA ASN A 126 -15.21 -2.37 6.76
C ASN A 126 -13.71 -2.10 6.99
N VAL A 127 -12.86 -2.31 6.00
CA VAL A 127 -11.42 -2.04 6.08
C VAL A 127 -11.02 -1.03 5.02
N LYS A 128 -10.16 -0.09 5.40
CA LYS A 128 -9.51 0.86 4.50
C LYS A 128 -8.01 0.92 4.78
N ALA A 129 -7.20 0.88 3.74
CA ALA A 129 -5.78 1.12 3.80
C ALA A 129 -5.53 2.64 3.73
N GLN A 130 -4.64 3.14 4.60
CA GLN A 130 -4.21 4.54 4.65
C GLN A 130 -2.69 4.61 4.79
N GLU A 131 -2.04 5.58 4.16
CA GLU A 131 -0.61 5.81 4.29
C GLU A 131 -0.29 6.52 5.61
N LEU A 132 0.78 6.06 6.26
CA LEU A 132 1.34 6.67 7.46
C LEU A 132 2.73 7.21 7.16
N PHE A 133 2.96 8.47 7.46
CA PHE A 133 4.26 9.11 7.28
C PHE A 133 5.18 8.98 8.50
N THR A 134 4.61 8.66 9.66
CA THR A 134 5.29 8.50 10.94
C THR A 134 4.50 7.56 11.85
N VAL A 135 5.17 6.97 12.82
CA VAL A 135 4.55 6.15 13.87
C VAL A 135 4.39 6.90 15.19
N GLU A 136 4.58 8.22 15.19
CA GLU A 136 4.34 9.06 16.36
C GLU A 136 2.89 8.94 16.85
N GLN A 137 2.71 8.99 18.18
CA GLN A 137 1.40 8.75 18.81
C GLN A 137 0.30 9.67 18.27
N GLU A 138 0.62 10.94 18.08
CA GLU A 138 -0.32 11.97 17.62
C GLU A 138 -0.93 11.61 16.26
N PHE A 139 -0.14 11.04 15.36
CA PHE A 139 -0.61 10.59 14.05
C PHE A 139 -1.34 9.25 14.12
N MET A 140 -0.91 8.35 15.00
CA MET A 140 -1.59 7.06 15.23
C MET A 140 -2.98 7.26 15.85
N ASP A 141 -3.16 8.30 16.66
CA ASP A 141 -4.44 8.63 17.28
C ASP A 141 -5.47 9.18 16.28
N LEU A 142 -5.01 9.76 15.17
CA LEU A 142 -5.86 10.25 14.08
C LEU A 142 -6.43 9.13 13.20
N LEU A 143 -5.89 7.91 13.29
CA LEU A 143 -6.38 6.79 12.51
C LEU A 143 -7.78 6.37 12.95
N PRO A 144 -8.68 6.03 12.00
CA PRO A 144 -9.96 5.41 12.33
C PRO A 144 -9.75 4.13 13.13
N LYS A 145 -10.42 4.01 14.25
CA LYS A 145 -10.32 2.84 15.13
C LYS A 145 -11.45 1.82 14.84
N PRO A 146 -11.18 0.52 14.96
CA PRO A 146 -9.90 -0.08 15.31
C PRO A 146 -8.89 -0.07 14.15
N VAL A 147 -7.60 -0.06 14.50
CA VAL A 147 -6.50 -0.37 13.58
C VAL A 147 -6.30 -1.88 13.58
N PHE A 148 -6.54 -2.53 12.43
CA PHE A 148 -6.49 -3.99 12.29
C PHE A 148 -5.08 -4.53 12.09
N GLY A 149 -4.19 -3.72 11.53
CA GLY A 149 -2.80 -4.07 11.29
C GLY A 149 -2.04 -2.96 10.58
N LEU A 150 -0.72 -3.09 10.56
CA LEU A 150 0.18 -2.22 9.80
C LEU A 150 0.93 -3.04 8.77
N ILE A 151 1.19 -2.46 7.60
CA ILE A 151 2.02 -3.05 6.54
C ILE A 151 3.23 -2.14 6.36
N PHE A 152 4.43 -2.69 6.57
CA PHE A 152 5.68 -1.98 6.38
C PHE A 152 6.40 -2.50 5.13
N LEU A 153 6.65 -1.59 4.20
CA LEU A 153 7.47 -1.84 3.00
C LEU A 153 8.86 -1.30 3.21
N PHE A 154 9.86 -2.11 2.93
CA PHE A 154 11.27 -1.73 3.03
C PHE A 154 12.10 -2.47 1.98
N GLU A 155 13.30 -1.97 1.69
CA GLU A 155 14.24 -2.70 0.87
C GLU A 155 14.83 -3.87 1.67
N TYR A 156 14.57 -5.09 1.19
CA TYR A 156 14.91 -6.32 1.91
C TYR A 156 16.42 -6.56 1.91
N LEU A 157 16.98 -6.65 3.09
CA LEU A 157 18.35 -7.12 3.33
C LEU A 157 18.26 -8.52 3.96
N PRO A 158 18.87 -9.57 3.36
CA PRO A 158 18.83 -10.90 3.95
C PRO A 158 19.48 -10.87 5.34
N GLU A 159 18.69 -11.10 6.36
CA GLU A 159 19.15 -11.33 7.72
C GLU A 159 19.34 -12.83 7.95
N GLU A 160 20.31 -13.21 8.77
CA GLU A 160 20.41 -14.58 9.25
C GLU A 160 19.23 -14.84 10.19
N ASP A 161 18.47 -15.90 9.95
CA ASP A 161 17.35 -16.31 10.81
C ASP A 161 17.89 -16.72 12.20
N GLU A 162 17.96 -15.77 13.11
CA GLU A 162 18.23 -16.02 14.54
C GLU A 162 16.93 -16.38 15.29
N THR A 163 16.06 -17.16 14.70
CA THR A 163 14.83 -17.55 15.40
C THR A 163 15.14 -18.67 16.40
N GLU A 164 15.12 -18.31 17.68
CA GLU A 164 14.92 -19.27 18.75
C GLU A 164 13.68 -20.12 18.48
N ASP A 165 13.70 -21.39 18.91
CA ASP A 165 12.66 -22.39 18.66
C ASP A 165 11.32 -22.04 19.35
N GLU A 166 10.65 -20.98 18.96
CA GLU A 166 9.27 -20.74 19.36
C GLU A 166 8.34 -21.66 18.55
N GLU A 167 7.45 -22.37 19.26
CA GLU A 167 6.41 -23.19 18.63
C GLU A 167 5.48 -22.30 17.80
N ASN A 168 4.99 -22.81 16.66
CA ASN A 168 3.99 -22.09 15.88
C ASN A 168 2.72 -21.86 16.73
N PRO A 169 2.33 -20.62 16.97
CA PRO A 169 1.14 -20.33 17.76
C PRO A 169 -0.10 -20.91 17.08
N SER A 170 -0.90 -21.67 17.82
CA SER A 170 -2.08 -22.34 17.28
C SER A 170 -3.23 -21.40 16.92
N GLY A 171 -3.20 -20.16 17.43
CA GLY A 171 -4.29 -19.16 17.27
C GLY A 171 -4.12 -18.20 16.08
N ILE A 172 -2.97 -18.21 15.37
CA ILE A 172 -2.67 -17.23 14.33
C ILE A 172 -2.78 -17.84 12.95
N TRP A 173 -3.51 -17.17 12.08
CA TRP A 173 -3.48 -17.48 10.65
C TRP A 173 -2.27 -16.80 10.01
N PHE A 174 -1.23 -17.56 9.67
CA PHE A 174 -0.03 -17.06 9.02
C PHE A 174 0.28 -17.88 7.78
N ALA A 175 0.45 -17.21 6.64
CA ALA A 175 0.83 -17.82 5.37
C ALA A 175 2.23 -17.35 4.98
N ASN A 176 3.12 -18.31 4.67
CA ASN A 176 4.41 -17.98 4.08
C ASN A 176 4.26 -17.50 2.63
N GLN A 177 5.16 -16.65 2.20
CA GLN A 177 5.31 -16.32 0.80
C GLN A 177 6.06 -17.45 0.08
N THR A 178 5.38 -18.17 -0.80
CA THR A 178 5.93 -19.32 -1.54
C THR A 178 6.17 -19.02 -3.01
N THR A 179 5.92 -17.80 -3.44
CA THR A 179 6.13 -17.31 -4.81
C THR A 179 6.66 -15.89 -4.79
N ASN A 180 7.39 -15.50 -5.82
CA ASN A 180 7.92 -14.14 -5.95
C ASN A 180 6.79 -13.12 -6.12
N ASN A 181 7.03 -11.88 -5.71
CA ASN A 181 6.17 -10.71 -5.89
C ASN A 181 4.79 -10.75 -5.20
N ALA A 182 4.46 -11.81 -4.45
CA ALA A 182 3.18 -11.92 -3.73
C ALA A 182 3.17 -11.26 -2.35
N CYS A 183 4.29 -10.65 -1.90
CA CYS A 183 4.48 -10.13 -0.54
C CYS A 183 3.38 -9.17 -0.09
N ALA A 184 2.94 -8.25 -0.94
CA ALA A 184 1.88 -7.31 -0.64
C ALA A 184 0.56 -8.00 -0.27
N THR A 185 0.12 -8.97 -1.10
CA THR A 185 -1.12 -9.72 -0.84
C THR A 185 -0.96 -10.70 0.33
N VAL A 186 0.22 -11.29 0.52
CA VAL A 186 0.51 -12.13 1.68
C VAL A 186 0.41 -11.31 2.97
N ALA A 187 1.04 -10.13 3.03
CA ALA A 187 0.96 -9.23 4.18
C ALA A 187 -0.48 -8.79 4.44
N LEU A 188 -1.22 -8.38 3.39
CA LEU A 188 -2.63 -7.98 3.48
C LEU A 188 -3.50 -9.09 4.07
N LEU A 189 -3.40 -10.31 3.54
CA LEU A 189 -4.18 -11.45 4.01
C LEU A 189 -3.76 -11.90 5.42
N ASN A 190 -2.47 -11.83 5.76
CA ASN A 190 -1.99 -12.09 7.12
C ASN A 190 -2.60 -11.11 8.14
N ILE A 191 -3.01 -9.91 7.75
CA ILE A 191 -3.75 -8.99 8.62
C ILE A 191 -5.23 -9.35 8.68
N VAL A 192 -5.92 -9.34 7.54
CA VAL A 192 -7.39 -9.45 7.54
C VAL A 192 -7.89 -10.81 8.04
N MET A 193 -7.09 -11.87 7.90
CA MET A 193 -7.41 -13.19 8.43
C MET A 193 -7.28 -13.27 9.95
N ASN A 194 -6.53 -12.39 10.59
CA ASN A 194 -6.36 -12.34 12.04
C ASN A 194 -7.18 -11.24 12.72
N ALA A 195 -7.78 -10.34 11.95
CA ALA A 195 -8.48 -9.19 12.49
C ALA A 195 -9.91 -9.56 12.94
N PRO A 196 -10.23 -9.46 14.24
CA PRO A 196 -11.59 -9.66 14.71
C PRO A 196 -12.48 -8.51 14.21
N GLY A 197 -13.70 -8.83 13.80
CA GLY A 197 -14.67 -7.83 13.32
C GLY A 197 -14.52 -7.44 11.85
N VAL A 198 -13.47 -7.84 11.15
CA VAL A 198 -13.37 -7.71 9.69
C VAL A 198 -14.33 -8.68 9.03
N ARG A 199 -15.18 -8.17 8.15
CA ARG A 199 -16.09 -8.99 7.36
C ARG A 199 -15.37 -9.45 6.09
N LEU A 200 -15.07 -10.74 6.05
CA LEU A 200 -14.53 -11.39 4.87
C LEU A 200 -15.66 -11.79 3.93
N GLY A 201 -15.50 -11.60 2.62
CA GLY A 201 -16.39 -12.17 1.63
C GLY A 201 -16.41 -13.70 1.70
N GLU A 202 -17.47 -14.34 1.22
CA GLU A 202 -17.65 -15.79 1.33
C GLU A 202 -16.45 -16.59 0.81
N THR A 203 -15.88 -16.19 -0.35
CA THR A 203 -14.71 -16.87 -0.93
C THR A 203 -13.48 -16.82 0.00
N LEU A 204 -13.21 -15.68 0.64
CA LEU A 204 -12.10 -15.58 1.60
C LEU A 204 -12.39 -16.30 2.90
N LYS A 205 -13.61 -16.30 3.34
CA LYS A 205 -14.05 -17.03 4.52
C LYS A 205 -13.89 -18.54 4.35
N GLU A 206 -14.33 -19.07 3.20
CA GLU A 206 -14.11 -20.47 2.83
C GLU A 206 -12.61 -20.79 2.72
N PHE A 207 -11.82 -19.89 2.12
CA PHE A 207 -10.38 -20.05 2.03
C PHE A 207 -9.73 -20.08 3.41
N LYS A 208 -10.10 -19.19 4.33
CA LYS A 208 -9.63 -19.18 5.72
C LYS A 208 -9.91 -20.50 6.42
N GLU A 209 -11.17 -20.97 6.36
CA GLU A 209 -11.60 -22.21 7.00
C GLU A 209 -10.89 -23.45 6.40
N SER A 210 -10.76 -23.52 5.08
CA SER A 210 -10.09 -24.65 4.41
C SER A 210 -8.58 -24.71 4.65
N THR A 211 -7.97 -23.61 5.10
CA THR A 211 -6.52 -23.50 5.32
C THR A 211 -6.11 -23.41 6.78
N LYS A 212 -7.04 -23.30 7.71
CA LYS A 212 -6.74 -23.08 9.15
C LYS A 212 -5.86 -24.15 9.78
N ASP A 213 -6.07 -25.42 9.40
CA ASP A 213 -5.35 -26.56 9.94
C ASP A 213 -4.08 -26.92 9.16
N LEU A 214 -3.74 -26.16 8.12
CA LEU A 214 -2.53 -26.38 7.34
C LEU A 214 -1.31 -25.74 8.02
N SER A 215 -0.13 -26.29 7.72
CA SER A 215 1.13 -25.63 8.07
C SER A 215 1.26 -24.29 7.35
N THR A 216 2.06 -23.37 7.89
CA THR A 216 2.28 -22.03 7.34
C THR A 216 2.75 -22.07 5.88
N ALA A 217 3.66 -22.98 5.54
CA ALA A 217 4.12 -23.18 4.17
C ALA A 217 3.03 -23.73 3.24
N LEU A 218 2.23 -24.71 3.67
CA LEU A 218 1.11 -25.25 2.89
C LEU A 218 0.01 -24.20 2.70
N ARG A 219 -0.24 -23.38 3.71
CA ARG A 219 -1.16 -22.24 3.64
C ARG A 219 -0.70 -21.24 2.60
N GLY A 220 0.59 -20.88 2.61
CA GLY A 220 1.21 -20.03 1.60
C GLY A 220 1.14 -20.63 0.19
N HIS A 221 1.38 -21.93 0.04
CA HIS A 221 1.22 -22.60 -1.24
C HIS A 221 -0.23 -22.59 -1.74
N ARG A 222 -1.20 -22.80 -0.85
CA ARG A 222 -2.63 -22.66 -1.21
C ARG A 222 -2.99 -21.26 -1.62
N LEU A 223 -2.42 -20.23 -0.98
CA LEU A 223 -2.59 -18.84 -1.35
C LEU A 223 -2.02 -18.57 -2.74
N SER A 224 -0.74 -18.91 -2.98
CA SER A 224 -0.06 -18.64 -4.24
C SER A 224 -0.69 -19.38 -5.44
N SER A 225 -1.29 -20.53 -5.19
CA SER A 225 -1.98 -21.34 -6.21
C SER A 225 -3.45 -20.98 -6.39
N ASN A 226 -4.00 -20.04 -5.62
CA ASN A 226 -5.40 -19.66 -5.71
C ASN A 226 -5.64 -18.71 -6.89
N PRO A 227 -6.36 -19.12 -7.96
CA PRO A 227 -6.54 -18.30 -9.14
C PRO A 227 -7.39 -17.05 -8.88
N TYR A 228 -8.33 -17.10 -7.94
CA TYR A 228 -9.16 -15.96 -7.57
C TYR A 228 -8.30 -14.84 -6.93
N ILE A 229 -7.48 -15.19 -5.94
CA ILE A 229 -6.60 -14.22 -5.26
C ILE A 229 -5.57 -13.66 -6.23
N ARG A 230 -4.93 -14.54 -7.04
CA ARG A 230 -3.93 -14.14 -8.04
C ARG A 230 -4.51 -13.21 -9.09
N ARG A 231 -5.70 -13.49 -9.62
CA ARG A 231 -6.38 -12.63 -10.59
C ARG A 231 -6.64 -11.24 -10.04
N ILE A 232 -7.10 -11.12 -8.78
CA ILE A 232 -7.34 -9.83 -8.15
C ILE A 232 -6.03 -9.06 -7.96
N HIS A 233 -4.99 -9.72 -7.47
CA HIS A 233 -3.67 -9.13 -7.34
C HIS A 233 -3.14 -8.59 -8.69
N ASN A 234 -3.24 -9.39 -9.76
CA ASN A 234 -2.76 -9.05 -11.09
C ASN A 234 -3.71 -8.11 -11.86
N SER A 235 -4.91 -7.83 -11.35
CA SER A 235 -5.89 -6.98 -12.04
C SER A 235 -5.44 -5.52 -12.19
N LEU A 236 -4.40 -5.12 -11.45
CA LEU A 236 -3.86 -3.76 -11.40
C LEU A 236 -2.65 -3.55 -12.34
N THR A 237 -2.34 -4.49 -13.20
CA THR A 237 -1.06 -4.60 -13.92
C THR A 237 -1.18 -4.27 -15.41
N ARG A 238 -0.03 -4.02 -16.02
CA ARG A 238 0.12 -3.76 -17.46
C ARG A 238 0.90 -4.90 -18.11
N ARG A 239 0.90 -4.99 -19.43
CA ARG A 239 1.68 -5.98 -20.19
C ARG A 239 3.15 -5.98 -19.80
N MET A 240 3.76 -4.82 -19.66
CA MET A 240 5.17 -4.70 -19.28
C MET A 240 5.47 -5.25 -17.89
N ASP A 241 4.52 -5.18 -16.95
CA ASP A 241 4.70 -5.72 -15.61
C ASP A 241 4.76 -7.25 -15.65
N HIS A 242 3.92 -7.92 -16.47
CA HIS A 242 3.98 -9.38 -16.72
C HIS A 242 5.31 -9.77 -17.36
N LEU A 243 5.70 -9.10 -18.43
CA LEU A 243 6.95 -9.40 -19.13
C LEU A 243 8.18 -9.22 -18.25
N ASN A 244 8.21 -8.18 -17.41
CA ASN A 244 9.29 -7.96 -16.46
C ASN A 244 9.36 -9.07 -15.41
N ALA A 245 8.21 -9.54 -14.91
CA ALA A 245 8.16 -10.65 -13.95
C ALA A 245 8.65 -11.96 -14.59
N ASP A 246 8.24 -12.25 -15.81
CA ASP A 246 8.70 -13.45 -16.56
C ASP A 246 10.21 -13.40 -16.83
N LEU A 247 10.74 -12.24 -17.24
CA LEU A 247 12.17 -12.04 -17.46
C LEU A 247 12.98 -12.20 -16.17
N ALA A 248 12.48 -11.71 -15.03
CA ALA A 248 13.13 -11.88 -13.73
C ALA A 248 13.21 -13.37 -13.36
N LEU A 249 12.11 -14.12 -13.50
CA LEU A 249 12.05 -15.56 -13.24
C LEU A 249 13.00 -16.35 -14.15
N GLU A 250 13.09 -16.00 -15.44
CA GLU A 250 14.02 -16.64 -16.37
C GLU A 250 15.47 -16.39 -15.98
N ASN A 251 15.81 -15.17 -15.59
CA ASN A 251 17.14 -14.81 -15.12
C ASN A 251 17.53 -15.61 -13.88
N GLU A 252 16.63 -15.72 -12.88
CA GLU A 252 16.85 -16.53 -11.66
C GLU A 252 17.04 -18.00 -11.98
N ALA A 253 16.21 -18.57 -12.86
CA ALA A 253 16.34 -19.97 -13.30
C ALA A 253 17.67 -20.22 -14.01
N SER A 254 18.11 -19.31 -14.88
CA SER A 254 19.38 -19.36 -15.60
C SER A 254 20.58 -19.28 -14.66
N GLU A 255 20.54 -18.40 -13.66
CA GLU A 255 21.58 -18.33 -12.62
C GLU A 255 21.64 -19.60 -11.75
N ALA A 256 20.49 -20.12 -11.33
CA ALA A 256 20.42 -21.37 -10.58
C ALA A 256 21.00 -22.56 -11.35
N ALA A 257 20.70 -22.67 -12.65
CA ALA A 257 21.26 -23.68 -13.54
C ALA A 257 22.78 -23.54 -13.68
N SER A 258 23.28 -22.30 -13.82
CA SER A 258 24.72 -21.99 -13.89
C SER A 258 25.46 -22.34 -12.62
N LYS A 259 24.87 -22.09 -11.45
CA LYS A 259 25.43 -22.47 -10.14
C LYS A 259 25.54 -23.98 -9.97
N LYS A 260 24.50 -24.74 -10.39
CA LYS A 260 24.51 -26.23 -10.37
C LYS A 260 25.57 -26.82 -11.28
N SER A 261 25.84 -26.24 -12.46
CA SER A 261 26.87 -26.72 -13.38
C SER A 261 28.29 -26.50 -12.82
N LYS A 262 28.54 -25.38 -12.14
CA LYS A 262 29.85 -25.08 -11.51
C LYS A 262 30.16 -26.02 -10.35
N THR A 263 29.16 -26.44 -9.57
CA THR A 263 29.34 -27.33 -8.41
C THR A 263 29.71 -28.78 -8.83
N ARG A 264 29.24 -29.23 -10.01
CA ARG A 264 29.60 -30.55 -10.55
C ARG A 264 31.08 -30.69 -10.98
N TYR A 265 31.76 -29.58 -11.28
CA TYR A 265 33.16 -29.59 -11.71
C TYR A 265 34.18 -29.40 -10.59
N THR A 266 33.75 -29.04 -9.36
CA THR A 266 34.68 -28.74 -8.25
C THR A 266 34.86 -29.84 -7.22
N ASN A 267 34.24 -31.02 -7.38
CA ASN A 267 34.35 -32.14 -6.46
C ASN A 267 35.57 -33.06 -6.74
N LYS A 268 36.72 -32.45 -7.07
CA LYS A 268 38.04 -33.15 -7.01
C LYS A 268 39.06 -32.26 -6.32
N GLY A 269 39.24 -32.52 -5.04
CA GLY A 269 40.50 -32.34 -4.28
C GLY A 269 40.92 -30.91 -4.00
N GLY A 270 40.87 -30.50 -2.73
CA GLY A 270 41.69 -29.41 -2.22
C GLY A 270 40.96 -28.58 -1.16
N LYS A 271 41.42 -28.68 0.11
CA LYS A 271 41.08 -27.72 1.16
C LYS A 271 41.44 -26.32 0.67
N ARG A 272 40.47 -25.53 0.38
CA ARG A 272 40.65 -24.12 -0.02
C ARG A 272 40.05 -23.26 1.09
N ALA A 273 40.90 -22.34 1.59
CA ALA A 273 40.52 -21.32 2.55
C ALA A 273 39.17 -20.65 2.11
N GLN A 274 38.26 -20.50 3.05
CA GLN A 274 37.06 -19.72 2.90
C GLN A 274 37.44 -18.24 2.71
N THR A 275 37.70 -17.85 1.47
CA THR A 275 37.68 -16.44 1.11
C THR A 275 36.18 -16.05 1.17
N ARG A 276 35.83 -15.19 2.12
CA ARG A 276 34.54 -14.51 2.14
C ARG A 276 34.23 -14.02 0.73
N LYS A 277 33.38 -14.72 -0.01
CA LYS A 277 32.82 -14.21 -1.23
C LYS A 277 32.11 -12.90 -0.84
N LYS A 278 32.57 -11.74 -1.32
CA LYS A 278 31.69 -10.59 -1.50
C LYS A 278 30.47 -11.14 -2.21
N LEU A 279 29.32 -11.18 -1.52
CA LEU A 279 28.03 -11.35 -2.16
C LEU A 279 27.98 -10.25 -3.22
N LYS A 280 27.81 -10.65 -4.47
CA LYS A 280 27.36 -9.70 -5.50
C LYS A 280 26.14 -9.04 -4.90
N GLU A 281 26.08 -7.72 -4.98
CA GLU A 281 24.84 -6.97 -4.79
C GLU A 281 23.78 -7.64 -5.70
N SER A 282 23.03 -8.60 -5.14
CA SER A 282 21.80 -9.02 -5.74
C SER A 282 20.91 -7.80 -5.61
N GLU A 283 20.22 -7.43 -6.66
CA GLU A 283 19.19 -6.40 -6.59
C GLU A 283 18.17 -6.89 -5.56
N TYR A 284 18.30 -6.38 -4.33
CA TYR A 284 17.35 -6.64 -3.25
C TYR A 284 16.08 -5.88 -3.64
N GLY A 285 14.97 -6.58 -3.76
CA GLY A 285 13.66 -5.99 -4.03
C GLY A 285 13.05 -5.44 -2.76
N PHE A 286 11.98 -4.69 -2.90
CA PHE A 286 11.15 -4.27 -1.78
C PHE A 286 10.34 -5.44 -1.23
N HIS A 287 10.16 -5.47 0.11
CA HIS A 287 9.44 -6.52 0.80
C HIS A 287 8.41 -5.95 1.77
N PHE A 288 7.23 -6.56 1.82
CA PHE A 288 6.13 -6.19 2.69
C PHE A 288 6.05 -7.13 3.89
N VAL A 289 6.00 -6.54 5.08
CA VAL A 289 5.82 -7.25 6.36
C VAL A 289 4.58 -6.70 7.06
N ALA A 290 3.81 -7.57 7.70
CA ALA A 290 2.61 -7.20 8.45
C ALA A 290 2.85 -7.21 9.96
N TYR A 291 2.24 -6.26 10.66
CA TYR A 291 2.15 -6.22 12.11
C TYR A 291 0.69 -6.35 12.51
N VAL A 292 0.37 -7.24 13.45
CA VAL A 292 -1.01 -7.53 13.82
C VAL A 292 -1.17 -7.79 15.33
N PRO A 293 -2.28 -7.37 15.93
CA PRO A 293 -2.70 -7.85 17.24
C PRO A 293 -3.49 -9.15 17.06
N ALA A 294 -3.05 -10.23 17.66
CA ALA A 294 -3.74 -11.52 17.60
C ALA A 294 -3.39 -12.39 18.82
N ASP A 295 -4.36 -13.16 19.27
CA ASP A 295 -4.20 -14.17 20.35
C ASP A 295 -3.50 -13.61 21.61
N GLY A 296 -3.86 -12.39 22.03
CA GLY A 296 -3.32 -11.73 23.23
C GLY A 296 -1.91 -11.16 23.08
N TYR A 297 -1.35 -11.14 21.89
CA TYR A 297 -0.01 -10.63 21.60
C TYR A 297 0.01 -9.76 20.34
N VAL A 298 1.09 -9.03 20.17
CA VAL A 298 1.40 -8.31 18.93
C VAL A 298 2.46 -9.10 18.17
N TRP A 299 2.26 -9.29 16.89
CA TRP A 299 3.07 -10.14 16.02
C TRP A 299 3.59 -9.40 14.81
N GLU A 300 4.81 -9.73 14.42
CA GLU A 300 5.36 -9.45 13.09
C GLU A 300 5.19 -10.71 12.22
N LEU A 301 4.50 -10.54 11.09
CA LEU A 301 4.20 -11.61 10.15
C LEU A 301 4.95 -11.35 8.83
N ASP A 302 6.18 -11.83 8.77
CA ASP A 302 7.03 -11.79 7.59
C ASP A 302 6.88 -13.10 6.80
N GLY A 303 6.29 -13.02 5.61
CA GLY A 303 6.06 -14.19 4.75
C GLY A 303 7.35 -14.94 4.35
N LEU A 304 8.51 -14.32 4.40
CA LEU A 304 9.80 -14.93 4.10
C LEU A 304 10.42 -15.65 5.30
N LYS A 305 9.95 -15.36 6.51
CA LYS A 305 10.40 -16.05 7.74
C LYS A 305 9.65 -17.37 7.94
N THR A 306 10.27 -18.32 8.57
CA THR A 306 9.67 -19.65 8.80
C THR A 306 8.48 -19.61 9.75
N LYS A 307 8.46 -18.67 10.69
CA LYS A 307 7.47 -18.54 11.76
C LYS A 307 7.10 -17.07 11.99
N PRO A 308 5.92 -16.81 12.58
CA PRO A 308 5.56 -15.49 13.12
C PRO A 308 6.55 -15.08 14.22
N HIS A 309 6.89 -13.80 14.30
CA HIS A 309 7.72 -13.25 15.36
C HIS A 309 6.85 -12.51 16.38
N ARG A 310 6.92 -12.92 17.67
CA ARG A 310 6.15 -12.30 18.75
C ARG A 310 6.89 -11.09 19.28
N LEU A 311 6.26 -9.91 19.22
CA LEU A 311 6.84 -8.64 19.66
C LEU A 311 6.60 -8.36 21.15
N GLY A 312 5.42 -8.70 21.66
CA GLY A 312 5.06 -8.46 23.05
C GLY A 312 3.59 -8.76 23.37
N PRO A 313 3.20 -8.76 24.64
CA PRO A 313 1.82 -8.97 25.05
C PRO A 313 0.94 -7.78 24.70
N LEU A 314 -0.34 -8.04 24.46
CA LEU A 314 -1.38 -7.03 24.27
C LEU A 314 -1.86 -6.54 25.64
N GLU A 315 -1.20 -5.51 26.18
CA GLU A 315 -1.50 -4.99 27.53
C GLU A 315 -2.50 -3.83 27.51
N SER A 316 -2.69 -3.20 26.36
CA SER A 316 -3.58 -2.05 26.17
C SER A 316 -4.47 -2.20 24.95
N GLU A 317 -5.51 -1.38 24.83
CA GLU A 317 -6.34 -1.32 23.63
C GLU A 317 -5.55 -0.81 22.40
N ASP A 318 -4.53 0.03 22.64
CA ASP A 318 -3.63 0.49 21.59
C ASP A 318 -2.41 -0.42 21.46
N TRP A 319 -2.57 -1.47 20.69
CA TRP A 319 -1.53 -2.45 20.38
C TRP A 319 -0.34 -1.86 19.58
N THR A 320 -0.56 -0.72 18.92
CA THR A 320 0.45 -0.08 18.07
C THR A 320 1.65 0.41 18.89
N THR A 321 1.44 0.69 20.19
CA THR A 321 2.50 1.05 21.14
C THR A 321 3.56 -0.05 21.29
N VAL A 322 3.16 -1.34 21.15
CA VAL A 322 4.08 -2.48 21.19
C VAL A 322 4.84 -2.64 19.87
N ALA A 323 4.17 -2.42 18.72
CA ALA A 323 4.79 -2.56 17.40
C ALA A 323 5.73 -1.39 17.06
N ARG A 324 5.45 -0.19 17.54
CA ARG A 324 6.16 1.04 17.22
C ARG A 324 7.68 0.95 17.37
N PRO A 325 8.26 0.51 18.51
CA PRO A 325 9.71 0.46 18.68
C PRO A 325 10.41 -0.41 17.62
N TYR A 326 9.76 -1.48 17.17
CA TYR A 326 10.30 -2.38 16.16
C TYR A 326 10.27 -1.73 14.77
N ILE A 327 9.19 -1.03 14.44
CA ILE A 327 9.07 -0.28 13.19
C ILE A 327 10.06 0.88 13.16
N GLU A 328 10.18 1.66 14.25
CA GLU A 328 11.16 2.74 14.39
C GLU A 328 12.60 2.24 14.25
N ALA A 329 12.92 1.12 14.90
CA ALA A 329 14.24 0.51 14.77
C ALA A 329 14.57 0.15 13.31
N ARG A 330 13.60 -0.36 12.55
CA ARG A 330 13.77 -0.63 11.12
C ARG A 330 13.89 0.66 10.31
N MET A 331 13.06 1.67 10.57
CA MET A 331 13.15 2.98 9.91
C MET A 331 14.53 3.61 10.11
N LEU A 332 15.08 3.52 11.31
CA LEU A 332 16.42 4.04 11.65
C LEU A 332 17.55 3.32 10.86
N GLN A 333 17.39 2.05 10.51
CA GLN A 333 18.37 1.33 9.69
C GLN A 333 18.51 1.95 8.28
N TYR A 334 17.47 2.63 7.81
CA TYR A 334 17.42 3.29 6.50
C TYR A 334 17.71 4.78 6.56
N GLU A 335 17.81 5.38 7.76
CA GLU A 335 18.23 6.77 7.91
C GLU A 335 19.65 6.99 7.41
N GLY A 336 19.83 8.00 6.55
CA GLY A 336 21.12 8.30 5.92
C GLY A 336 21.47 7.45 4.71
N THR A 337 20.63 6.49 4.33
CA THR A 337 20.72 5.76 3.07
C THR A 337 19.79 6.41 2.04
N GLN A 338 19.96 6.06 0.74
CA GLN A 338 18.98 6.44 -0.29
C GLN A 338 17.79 5.46 -0.35
N LEU A 339 17.69 4.57 0.63
CA LEU A 339 16.68 3.54 0.70
C LEU A 339 15.35 4.15 1.15
N SER A 340 14.27 3.67 0.56
CA SER A 340 12.92 4.14 0.82
C SER A 340 12.15 3.09 1.62
N PHE A 341 11.32 3.53 2.52
CA PHE A 341 10.32 2.70 3.18
C PHE A 341 8.95 3.36 3.02
N ASN A 342 7.90 2.58 3.22
CA ASN A 342 6.53 3.05 3.27
C ASN A 342 5.77 2.28 4.36
N LEU A 343 4.83 2.94 5.00
CA LEU A 343 4.00 2.34 6.04
C LEU A 343 2.53 2.59 5.73
N LEU A 344 1.74 1.53 5.74
CA LEU A 344 0.30 1.57 5.57
C LEU A 344 -0.39 1.06 6.83
N ALA A 345 -1.50 1.68 7.21
CA ALA A 345 -2.39 1.20 8.25
C ALA A 345 -3.68 0.65 7.64
N LEU A 346 -4.08 -0.54 8.06
CA LEU A 346 -5.39 -1.09 7.77
C LEU A 346 -6.31 -0.77 8.94
N CYS A 347 -7.26 0.13 8.71
CA CYS A 347 -8.14 0.70 9.73
C CYS A 347 -9.61 0.38 9.43
N GLN A 348 -10.47 0.61 10.41
CA GLN A 348 -11.91 0.66 10.18
C GLN A 348 -12.23 1.62 9.03
N SER A 349 -13.04 1.17 8.08
CA SER A 349 -13.50 2.03 7.00
C SER A 349 -14.31 3.20 7.54
N PRO A 350 -13.96 4.45 7.24
CA PRO A 350 -14.75 5.62 7.64
C PRO A 350 -16.21 5.54 7.16
N LEU A 351 -16.48 4.92 6.02
CA LEU A 351 -17.84 4.75 5.52
C LEU A 351 -18.75 3.99 6.50
N ALA A 352 -18.23 2.92 7.11
CA ALA A 352 -19.01 2.16 8.09
C ALA A 352 -19.31 2.99 9.35
N VAL A 353 -18.33 3.80 9.78
CA VAL A 353 -18.48 4.71 10.92
C VAL A 353 -19.49 5.81 10.60
N HIS A 354 -19.38 6.44 9.44
CA HIS A 354 -20.30 7.50 9.01
C HIS A 354 -21.71 6.94 8.80
N SER A 355 -21.87 5.73 8.23
CA SER A 355 -23.17 5.10 8.10
C SER A 355 -23.84 4.89 9.46
N GLN A 356 -23.12 4.41 10.47
CA GLN A 356 -23.64 4.27 11.84
C GLN A 356 -23.96 5.64 12.47
N ALA A 357 -23.10 6.64 12.28
CA ALA A 357 -23.34 8.00 12.78
C ALA A 357 -24.60 8.61 12.17
N ILE A 358 -24.81 8.43 10.85
CA ILE A 358 -26.05 8.86 10.18
C ILE A 358 -27.25 8.16 10.77
N ALA A 359 -27.20 6.83 11.00
CA ALA A 359 -28.29 6.10 11.63
C ALA A 359 -28.62 6.64 13.02
N GLY A 360 -27.61 6.90 13.87
CA GLY A 360 -27.78 7.48 15.19
C GLY A 360 -28.37 8.91 15.16
N ALA A 361 -27.89 9.75 14.24
CA ALA A 361 -28.40 11.11 14.05
C ALA A 361 -29.85 11.10 13.55
N LEU A 362 -30.21 10.21 12.61
CA LEU A 362 -31.59 10.06 12.15
C LEU A 362 -32.50 9.52 13.25
N ALA A 363 -32.04 8.52 14.03
CA ALA A 363 -32.79 8.00 15.18
C ALA A 363 -33.05 9.07 16.24
N SER A 364 -32.04 9.91 16.52
CA SER A 364 -32.11 11.04 17.42
C SER A 364 -33.16 12.06 16.96
N LEU A 365 -33.13 12.41 15.68
CA LEU A 365 -34.08 13.32 15.08
C LEU A 365 -35.52 12.76 15.10
N GLN A 366 -35.70 11.47 14.78
CA GLN A 366 -37.01 10.79 14.86
C GLN A 366 -37.53 10.70 16.30
N CYS A 367 -36.68 10.38 17.27
CA CYS A 367 -37.00 10.37 18.68
C CYS A 367 -37.52 11.74 19.13
N PHE A 368 -36.81 12.79 18.80
CA PHE A 368 -37.19 14.16 19.10
C PHE A 368 -38.54 14.53 18.48
N GLN A 369 -38.74 14.26 17.20
CA GLN A 369 -40.00 14.55 16.50
C GLN A 369 -41.19 13.82 17.08
N ASN A 370 -41.03 12.54 17.46
CA ASN A 370 -42.07 11.75 18.07
C ASN A 370 -42.44 12.28 19.45
N ALA A 371 -41.46 12.72 20.24
CA ALA A 371 -41.72 13.33 21.55
C ALA A 371 -42.44 14.69 21.44
N LEU A 372 -42.10 15.49 20.44
CA LEU A 372 -42.79 16.78 20.19
C LEU A 372 -44.24 16.55 19.75
N ARG A 373 -44.49 15.58 18.85
CA ARG A 373 -45.85 15.25 18.39
C ARG A 373 -46.78 14.85 19.55
N SER A 374 -46.26 14.28 20.62
CA SER A 374 -47.02 13.89 21.79
C SER A 374 -47.37 15.05 22.73
N ARG A 375 -46.84 16.27 22.53
CA ARG A 375 -47.03 17.44 23.39
C ARG A 375 -47.88 18.53 22.71
N PRO A 376 -49.05 18.89 23.27
CA PRO A 376 -49.96 19.89 22.67
C PRO A 376 -49.33 21.30 22.53
N SER A 377 -48.37 21.68 23.38
CA SER A 377 -47.71 22.97 23.36
C SER A 377 -46.84 23.19 22.09
N PHE A 378 -46.50 22.13 21.39
CA PHE A 378 -45.65 22.17 20.16
C PHE A 378 -46.44 21.96 18.87
N SER A 379 -47.77 21.90 18.93
CA SER A 379 -48.66 21.68 17.77
C SER A 379 -48.53 22.77 16.68
N ASN A 380 -48.05 23.97 17.04
CA ASN A 380 -47.87 25.12 16.16
C ASN A 380 -46.42 25.28 15.66
N LEU A 381 -45.48 24.42 16.10
CA LEU A 381 -44.16 24.39 15.50
C LEU A 381 -44.31 23.84 14.09
N GLU A 382 -44.32 24.72 13.10
CA GLU A 382 -44.09 24.38 11.69
C GLU A 382 -42.64 23.84 11.55
N ILE A 383 -42.42 22.64 12.09
CA ILE A 383 -41.26 21.84 11.72
C ILE A 383 -41.50 21.55 10.24
N SER A 384 -40.74 22.20 9.39
CA SER A 384 -40.88 22.11 7.93
C SER A 384 -41.00 20.64 7.52
N GLN A 385 -42.25 20.18 7.33
CA GLN A 385 -42.52 18.79 6.92
C GLN A 385 -41.84 18.46 5.58
N LYS A 386 -41.53 19.52 4.80
CA LYS A 386 -40.84 19.39 3.51
C LYS A 386 -39.37 18.97 3.62
N ASP A 387 -38.65 19.42 4.64
CA ASP A 387 -37.23 19.08 4.80
C ASP A 387 -37.04 17.66 5.38
N ASN A 388 -38.03 17.16 6.12
CA ASN A 388 -37.92 15.87 6.81
C ASN A 388 -38.43 14.66 6.00
N SER A 389 -39.37 14.84 5.10
CA SER A 389 -39.81 13.77 4.21
C SER A 389 -38.69 13.30 3.28
N ASN A 390 -37.72 14.19 2.99
CA ASN A 390 -36.59 13.86 2.14
C ASN A 390 -35.48 13.09 2.88
N LEU A 391 -35.37 13.26 4.22
CA LEU A 391 -34.28 12.60 4.99
C LEU A 391 -34.56 11.13 5.30
N SER A 392 -35.80 10.68 5.18
CA SER A 392 -36.22 9.27 5.40
C SER A 392 -36.63 8.57 4.10
N ASP A 393 -36.30 9.13 2.96
CA ASP A 393 -36.58 8.51 1.66
C ASP A 393 -35.74 7.22 1.51
N ALA A 394 -36.38 6.13 1.09
CA ALA A 394 -35.74 4.84 0.88
C ALA A 394 -34.55 4.92 -0.12
N SER A 395 -34.64 5.80 -1.10
CA SER A 395 -33.58 6.07 -2.05
C SER A 395 -32.35 6.70 -1.36
N LEU A 396 -32.59 7.68 -0.48
CA LEU A 396 -31.53 8.34 0.30
C LEU A 396 -30.89 7.36 1.29
N LEU A 397 -31.70 6.56 1.99
CA LEU A 397 -31.20 5.56 2.94
C LEU A 397 -30.29 4.52 2.24
N SER A 398 -30.67 4.13 1.03
CA SER A 398 -29.85 3.19 0.25
C SER A 398 -28.50 3.78 -0.17
N GLU A 399 -28.41 5.10 -0.41
CA GLU A 399 -27.13 5.80 -0.67
C GLU A 399 -26.13 5.60 0.47
N PHE A 400 -26.62 5.62 1.73
CA PHE A 400 -25.81 5.48 2.94
C PHE A 400 -25.74 4.06 3.48
N GLN A 401 -26.19 3.07 2.70
CA GLN A 401 -26.28 1.67 3.10
C GLN A 401 -27.12 1.43 4.37
N LEU A 402 -28.16 2.25 4.57
CA LEU A 402 -29.05 2.20 5.71
C LEU A 402 -30.40 1.56 5.35
N THR A 403 -31.00 0.96 6.35
CA THR A 403 -32.38 0.48 6.33
C THR A 403 -33.16 1.10 7.49
N ASN A 404 -34.49 1.09 7.42
CA ASN A 404 -35.32 1.55 8.54
C ASN A 404 -35.01 0.76 9.82
N ALA A 405 -34.77 -0.55 9.70
CA ALA A 405 -34.41 -1.39 10.85
C ALA A 405 -33.08 -0.95 11.50
N THR A 406 -32.08 -0.53 10.72
CA THR A 406 -30.80 -0.02 11.27
C THR A 406 -30.99 1.28 12.02
N ILE A 407 -31.89 2.15 11.57
CA ILE A 407 -32.20 3.43 12.25
C ILE A 407 -32.99 3.15 13.54
N GLU A 408 -33.97 2.23 13.52
CA GLU A 408 -34.77 1.86 14.70
C GLU A 408 -33.92 1.23 15.81
N THR A 409 -32.85 0.51 15.44
CA THR A 409 -31.94 -0.14 16.40
C THR A 409 -30.76 0.75 16.82
N ALA A 410 -30.58 1.92 16.20
CA ALA A 410 -29.49 2.83 16.51
C ALA A 410 -29.66 3.45 17.90
N GLU A 411 -28.52 3.60 18.60
CA GLU A 411 -28.52 4.19 19.93
C GLU A 411 -28.77 5.70 19.87
N VAL A 412 -29.77 6.16 20.62
CA VAL A 412 -30.02 7.59 20.85
C VAL A 412 -29.31 7.99 22.15
N PRO A 413 -28.47 9.04 22.17
CA PRO A 413 -27.77 9.49 23.37
C PRO A 413 -28.71 9.72 24.52
N GLN A 414 -28.37 9.22 25.71
CA GLN A 414 -29.21 9.36 26.89
C GLN A 414 -29.39 10.84 27.29
N SER A 415 -28.37 11.65 27.13
CA SER A 415 -28.44 13.11 27.37
C SER A 415 -29.51 13.80 26.52
N LEU A 416 -29.68 13.35 25.26
CA LEU A 416 -30.72 13.85 24.38
C LEU A 416 -32.12 13.40 24.86
N ARG A 417 -32.29 12.14 25.28
CA ARG A 417 -33.56 11.63 25.83
C ARG A 417 -33.96 12.43 27.07
N GLU A 418 -33.02 12.66 27.99
CA GLU A 418 -33.25 13.45 29.18
C GLU A 418 -33.65 14.90 28.86
N GLN A 419 -33.02 15.53 27.86
CA GLN A 419 -33.40 16.86 27.39
C GLN A 419 -34.81 16.89 26.80
N ILE A 420 -35.15 15.88 26.00
CA ILE A 420 -36.47 15.78 25.36
C ILE A 420 -37.57 15.54 26.40
N GLU A 421 -37.29 14.78 27.44
CA GLU A 421 -38.25 14.44 28.50
C GLU A 421 -38.51 15.55 29.50
N GLN A 422 -37.66 16.58 29.54
CA GLN A 422 -37.86 17.73 30.43
C GLN A 422 -39.21 18.41 30.17
N PRO A 423 -40.07 18.55 31.23
CA PRO A 423 -41.38 19.16 31.06
C PRO A 423 -41.32 20.66 30.74
N SER A 424 -40.19 21.31 31.09
CA SER A 424 -39.97 22.75 31.04
C SER A 424 -39.30 23.26 29.75
N ILE A 425 -39.04 22.38 28.74
CA ILE A 425 -38.43 22.81 27.50
C ILE A 425 -39.30 23.88 26.79
N SER A 426 -38.70 25.04 26.50
CA SER A 426 -39.37 26.12 25.79
C SER A 426 -39.46 25.82 24.28
N VAL A 427 -40.33 26.54 23.56
CA VAL A 427 -40.48 26.42 22.12
C VAL A 427 -39.17 26.82 21.39
N GLU A 428 -38.47 27.82 21.89
CA GLU A 428 -37.22 28.29 21.35
C GLU A 428 -36.08 27.28 21.55
N GLU A 429 -36.01 26.65 22.69
CA GLU A 429 -35.04 25.58 22.97
C GLU A 429 -35.32 24.35 22.10
N ALA A 430 -36.58 23.96 21.91
CA ALA A 430 -36.96 22.87 21.06
C ALA A 430 -36.61 23.17 19.58
N HIS A 431 -36.79 24.38 19.11
CA HIS A 431 -36.42 24.79 17.75
C HIS A 431 -34.91 24.75 17.57
N SER A 432 -34.15 25.29 18.50
CA SER A 432 -32.67 25.25 18.47
C SER A 432 -32.14 23.81 18.48
N LEU A 433 -32.73 22.93 19.28
CA LEU A 433 -32.36 21.52 19.32
C LEU A 433 -32.69 20.80 18.00
N PHE A 434 -33.84 21.11 17.40
CA PHE A 434 -34.22 20.58 16.09
C PHE A 434 -33.22 20.99 14.99
N GLU A 435 -32.86 22.28 14.95
CA GLU A 435 -31.87 22.79 14.01
C GLU A 435 -30.50 22.09 14.20
N LYS A 436 -30.07 21.92 15.45
CA LYS A 436 -28.83 21.22 15.77
C LYS A 436 -28.83 19.79 15.28
N LEU A 437 -29.90 19.01 15.56
CA LEU A 437 -30.01 17.63 15.10
C LEU A 437 -30.08 17.51 13.58
N THR A 438 -30.79 18.45 12.93
CA THR A 438 -30.85 18.50 11.46
C THR A 438 -29.50 18.80 10.86
N LEU A 439 -28.73 19.71 11.46
CA LEU A 439 -27.38 20.02 11.03
C LEU A 439 -26.44 18.83 11.21
N GLU A 440 -26.54 18.11 12.32
CA GLU A 440 -25.78 16.90 12.60
C GLU A 440 -26.02 15.82 11.53
N VAL A 441 -27.28 15.56 11.17
CA VAL A 441 -27.63 14.64 10.08
C VAL A 441 -26.99 15.08 8.76
N LYS A 442 -27.09 16.36 8.41
CA LYS A 442 -26.50 16.89 7.16
C LYS A 442 -24.98 16.84 7.16
N SER A 443 -24.35 17.11 8.29
CA SER A 443 -22.89 17.02 8.44
C SER A 443 -22.38 15.60 8.24
N THR A 444 -22.97 14.63 8.94
CA THR A 444 -22.57 13.22 8.83
C THR A 444 -22.82 12.65 7.43
N MET A 445 -23.92 13.05 6.77
CA MET A 445 -24.15 12.73 5.36
C MET A 445 -23.07 13.33 4.45
N GLY A 446 -22.63 14.56 4.74
CA GLY A 446 -21.55 15.23 4.01
C GLY A 446 -20.22 14.49 4.17
N GLU A 447 -19.88 14.04 5.36
CA GLU A 447 -18.67 13.24 5.64
C GLU A 447 -18.68 11.92 4.89
N TYR A 448 -19.79 11.19 4.87
CA TYR A 448 -19.95 9.97 4.08
C TYR A 448 -19.70 10.22 2.58
N ARG A 449 -20.32 11.28 2.04
CA ARG A 449 -20.14 11.64 0.62
C ARG A 449 -18.70 12.04 0.29
N SER A 450 -18.02 12.75 1.18
CA SER A 450 -16.61 13.06 1.03
C SER A 450 -15.75 11.80 0.94
N GLU A 451 -16.04 10.80 1.79
CA GLU A 451 -15.34 9.53 1.74
C GLU A 451 -15.63 8.75 0.45
N MET A 452 -16.88 8.77 -0.03
CA MET A 452 -17.23 8.17 -1.34
C MET A 452 -16.50 8.83 -2.50
N ILE A 453 -16.28 10.15 -2.45
CA ILE A 453 -15.49 10.86 -3.45
C ILE A 453 -14.03 10.40 -3.38
N ALA A 454 -13.44 10.27 -2.18
CA ALA A 454 -12.07 9.79 -2.00
C ALA A 454 -11.89 8.38 -2.57
N LEU A 455 -12.85 7.47 -2.37
CA LEU A 455 -12.83 6.14 -2.97
C LEU A 455 -12.93 6.16 -4.51
N ALA A 456 -13.73 7.07 -5.06
CA ALA A 456 -13.81 7.26 -6.51
C ALA A 456 -12.50 7.82 -7.09
N GLU A 457 -11.79 8.67 -6.36
CA GLU A 457 -10.46 9.16 -6.72
C GLU A 457 -9.42 8.05 -6.69
N ASP A 458 -9.46 7.15 -5.69
CA ASP A 458 -8.63 5.94 -5.64
C ASP A 458 -8.86 5.06 -6.88
N GLU A 459 -10.13 4.80 -7.23
CA GLU A 459 -10.49 4.07 -8.45
C GLU A 459 -9.93 4.75 -9.71
N HIS A 460 -10.08 6.07 -9.82
CA HIS A 460 -9.57 6.83 -10.96
C HIS A 460 -8.02 6.75 -11.05
N ARG A 461 -7.33 6.82 -9.91
CA ARG A 461 -5.88 6.67 -9.82
C ARG A 461 -5.42 5.31 -10.32
N VAL A 462 -6.08 4.25 -9.88
CA VAL A 462 -5.80 2.89 -10.32
C VAL A 462 -6.11 2.69 -11.80
N GLN A 463 -7.21 3.22 -12.31
CA GLN A 463 -7.50 3.19 -13.76
C GLN A 463 -6.43 3.95 -14.56
N GLY A 464 -5.92 5.05 -14.02
CA GLY A 464 -4.78 5.77 -14.59
C GLY A 464 -3.51 4.92 -14.65
N ARG A 465 -3.25 4.11 -13.60
CA ARG A 465 -2.11 3.18 -13.53
C ARG A 465 -2.20 2.06 -14.56
N LYS A 466 -3.40 1.55 -14.81
CA LYS A 466 -3.64 0.51 -15.83
C LYS A 466 -3.42 0.99 -17.26
N LYS A 467 -3.41 2.30 -17.51
CA LYS A 467 -3.13 2.85 -18.84
C LYS A 467 -1.75 2.44 -19.31
N ASP A 468 -1.69 1.68 -20.39
CA ASP A 468 -0.42 1.31 -21.02
C ASP A 468 0.01 2.40 -22.01
N TYR A 469 1.08 3.11 -21.65
CA TYR A 469 1.69 4.14 -22.48
C TYR A 469 2.84 3.59 -23.34
N ALA A 470 3.23 2.32 -23.21
CA ALA A 470 4.35 1.73 -23.94
C ALA A 470 4.20 1.86 -25.46
N PRO A 471 3.02 1.62 -26.08
CA PRO A 471 2.85 1.81 -27.52
C PRO A 471 3.05 3.26 -27.97
N ALA A 472 2.56 4.22 -27.17
CA ALA A 472 2.71 5.65 -27.48
C ALA A 472 4.16 6.12 -27.34
N LEU A 473 4.84 5.69 -26.27
CA LEU A 473 6.25 5.98 -26.04
C LEU A 473 7.13 5.37 -27.12
N HIS A 474 6.91 4.11 -27.50
CA HIS A 474 7.61 3.44 -28.58
C HIS A 474 7.47 4.22 -29.89
N LYS A 475 6.25 4.58 -30.27
CA LYS A 475 5.99 5.38 -31.48
C LYS A 475 6.68 6.75 -31.44
N TRP A 476 6.74 7.36 -30.27
CA TRP A 476 7.43 8.65 -30.09
C TRP A 476 8.93 8.52 -30.23
N VAL A 477 9.56 7.52 -29.56
CA VAL A 477 10.98 7.24 -29.64
C VAL A 477 11.39 6.88 -31.08
N THR A 478 10.60 6.07 -31.77
CA THR A 478 10.80 5.74 -33.20
C THR A 478 10.84 7.00 -34.07
N LYS A 479 9.89 7.93 -33.86
CA LYS A 479 9.88 9.19 -34.59
C LYS A 479 11.08 10.09 -34.28
N LEU A 480 11.58 10.10 -33.05
CA LEU A 480 12.80 10.83 -32.69
C LEU A 480 14.03 10.21 -33.36
N ALA A 481 14.10 8.88 -33.40
CA ALA A 481 15.17 8.17 -34.11
C ALA A 481 15.15 8.46 -35.64
N GLU A 482 13.97 8.38 -36.27
CA GLU A 482 13.81 8.70 -37.70
C GLU A 482 14.23 10.14 -38.06
N LYS A 483 14.05 11.08 -37.12
CA LYS A 483 14.46 12.49 -37.29
C LYS A 483 15.92 12.76 -36.90
N GLY A 484 16.67 11.77 -36.42
CA GLY A 484 18.05 11.92 -35.96
C GLY A 484 18.18 12.65 -34.60
N ALA A 485 17.07 13.11 -34.00
CA ALA A 485 17.07 13.83 -32.75
C ALA A 485 17.45 12.96 -31.54
N LEU A 486 17.24 11.64 -31.62
CA LEU A 486 17.55 10.70 -30.54
C LEU A 486 19.05 10.62 -30.26
N GLU A 487 19.89 10.64 -31.29
CA GLU A 487 21.34 10.62 -31.15
C GLU A 487 21.90 11.91 -30.46
N GLU A 488 21.27 13.05 -30.74
CA GLU A 488 21.64 14.31 -30.09
C GLU A 488 21.29 14.29 -28.60
N LEU A 489 20.08 13.78 -28.25
CA LEU A 489 19.64 13.67 -26.86
C LEU A 489 20.52 12.71 -26.04
N ILE A 490 20.95 11.57 -26.63
CA ILE A 490 21.83 10.61 -25.95
C ILE A 490 23.24 11.21 -25.72
N LYS A 491 23.70 12.10 -26.57
CA LYS A 491 25.02 12.78 -26.40
C LYS A 491 24.99 13.84 -25.30
N ILE A 492 23.83 14.41 -24.99
CA ILE A 492 23.65 15.46 -24.00
C ILE A 492 23.40 14.87 -22.60
N SER A 493 22.84 13.65 -22.51
CA SER A 493 22.60 12.92 -21.27
C SER A 493 23.85 12.20 -20.77
#